data_fcd5a351779ac36a8af233a47f7b5e8a
#
_entry.id   fcd5a351779ac36a8af233a47f7b5e8a
#
_cell.length_a   1.000
_cell.length_b   1.000
_cell.length_c   1.000
_cell.angle_alpha   90.00
_cell.angle_beta   90.00
_cell.angle_gamma   90.00
#
_symmetry.space_group_name_H-M   'P 1'
#
loop_
_entity.id
_entity.type
_entity.pdbx_description
1 polymer ?
#
loop_
_entity_poly.entity_id
_entity_poly.type
_entity_poly.pdbx_seq_one_letter_code
_entity_poly.pdbx_strand_id
1 'polypeptide(L)'
;MIPQGSKLIAEYNSSVSYNQNRVQVAWNTLIRPDGLEVNLGGLNGVDPQGVAGYKGWVNQHPFEFLKAMGLIVCFSLIDTKANNLVANSTNTYAQNAISDAYSETKKLNNKIVERALDIQPTIKISNGTEIKLITNVSMDLPPVQQEVPVRQPYVRKK
;
A
#
# COMPACT_ATOMS: atom_id res chain seq x y z
N MET A 1 -28.89 16.52 -4.47
CA MET A 1 -28.59 15.77 -3.26
C MET A 1 -28.22 14.35 -3.65
N ILE A 2 -27.17 13.74 -3.05
CA ILE A 2 -26.77 12.36 -3.38
C ILE A 2 -27.64 11.41 -2.54
N PRO A 3 -28.43 10.51 -3.15
CA PRO A 3 -29.31 9.60 -2.42
C PRO A 3 -28.52 8.49 -1.72
N GLN A 4 -29.11 7.92 -0.68
CA GLN A 4 -28.55 6.74 -0.02
C GLN A 4 -28.49 5.56 -1.01
N GLY A 5 -27.47 4.71 -0.86
CA GLY A 5 -27.22 3.61 -1.78
C GLY A 5 -26.39 3.96 -3.01
N SER A 6 -25.97 5.23 -3.16
CA SER A 6 -25.01 5.62 -4.20
C SER A 6 -23.66 4.98 -3.96
N LYS A 7 -22.97 4.58 -5.05
CA LYS A 7 -21.63 3.99 -5.02
C LYS A 7 -20.63 4.97 -5.57
N LEU A 8 -19.47 5.07 -4.91
CA LEU A 8 -18.33 5.84 -5.36
C LEU A 8 -17.23 4.90 -5.84
N ILE A 9 -16.68 5.16 -7.01
CA ILE A 9 -15.54 4.44 -7.59
C ILE A 9 -14.36 5.38 -7.58
N ALA A 10 -13.22 4.87 -7.10
CA ALA A 10 -12.01 5.64 -6.99
C ALA A 10 -10.78 4.83 -7.39
N GLU A 11 -9.74 5.54 -7.75
CA GLU A 11 -8.39 5.03 -7.87
C GLU A 11 -7.57 5.47 -6.66
N TYR A 12 -6.70 4.60 -6.20
CA TYR A 12 -5.79 4.91 -5.11
C TYR A 12 -4.33 4.74 -5.53
N ASN A 13 -3.46 5.55 -4.97
CA ASN A 13 -2.03 5.39 -5.17
C ASN A 13 -1.50 4.28 -4.26
N SER A 14 -1.05 3.18 -4.87
CA SER A 14 -0.49 2.02 -4.18
C SER A 14 0.99 2.19 -3.80
N SER A 15 1.68 3.20 -4.34
CA SER A 15 3.07 3.49 -4.02
C SER A 15 3.17 4.17 -2.66
N VAL A 16 3.30 3.35 -1.62
CA VAL A 16 3.39 3.83 -0.24
C VAL A 16 4.86 3.90 0.16
N SER A 17 5.32 5.09 0.53
CA SER A 17 6.66 5.30 1.07
C SER A 17 6.76 4.90 2.53
N TYR A 18 7.96 4.52 2.98
CA TYR A 18 8.23 4.28 4.39
C TYR A 18 7.81 5.50 5.24
N ASN A 19 7.15 5.26 6.34
CA ASN A 19 6.58 6.27 7.25
C ASN A 19 5.36 7.05 6.70
N GLN A 20 4.80 6.68 5.55
CA GLN A 20 3.54 7.23 5.06
C GLN A 20 2.37 6.56 5.79
N ASN A 21 1.46 7.35 6.36
CA ASN A 21 0.28 6.86 7.08
C ASN A 21 -1.04 7.27 6.43
N ARG A 22 -0.98 7.87 5.24
CA ARG A 22 -2.14 8.32 4.47
C ARG A 22 -2.11 7.76 3.07
N VAL A 23 -3.28 7.35 2.59
CA VAL A 23 -3.50 6.91 1.22
C VAL A 23 -4.22 8.01 0.46
N GLN A 24 -3.66 8.42 -0.66
CA GLN A 24 -4.33 9.34 -1.58
C GLN A 24 -5.31 8.55 -2.44
N VAL A 25 -6.53 9.07 -2.52
CA VAL A 25 -7.62 8.46 -3.27
C VAL A 25 -8.22 9.53 -4.17
N ALA A 26 -8.31 9.23 -5.46
CA ALA A 26 -8.94 10.06 -6.47
C ALA A 26 -10.29 9.44 -6.87
N TRP A 27 -11.37 10.14 -6.60
CA TRP A 27 -12.72 9.67 -6.88
C TRP A 27 -13.10 10.00 -8.32
N ASN A 28 -13.34 8.96 -9.12
CA ASN A 28 -13.58 9.12 -10.56
C ASN A 28 -15.06 9.14 -10.88
N THR A 29 -15.85 8.28 -10.28
CA THR A 29 -17.24 8.07 -10.69
C THR A 29 -18.16 7.92 -9.49
N LEU A 30 -19.33 8.55 -9.59
CA LEU A 30 -20.46 8.38 -8.69
C LEU A 30 -21.58 7.65 -9.46
N ILE A 31 -22.00 6.50 -8.95
CA ILE A 31 -23.12 5.73 -9.47
C ILE A 31 -24.28 5.86 -8.49
N ARG A 32 -25.39 6.41 -8.94
CA ARG A 32 -26.62 6.54 -8.15
C ARG A 32 -27.48 5.28 -8.23
N PRO A 33 -28.36 5.05 -7.27
CA PRO A 33 -29.23 3.86 -7.27
C PRO A 33 -30.25 3.85 -8.41
N ASP A 34 -30.54 4.99 -9.03
CA ASP A 34 -31.37 5.12 -10.22
C ASP A 34 -30.62 4.79 -11.53
N GLY A 35 -29.34 4.36 -11.45
CA GLY A 35 -28.51 4.00 -12.59
C GLY A 35 -27.82 5.19 -13.26
N LEU A 36 -27.98 6.41 -12.74
CA LEU A 36 -27.26 7.57 -13.24
C LEU A 36 -25.79 7.49 -12.84
N GLU A 37 -24.92 7.61 -13.82
CA GLU A 37 -23.48 7.67 -13.65
C GLU A 37 -22.98 9.10 -13.85
N VAL A 38 -22.22 9.60 -12.88
CA VAL A 38 -21.67 10.94 -12.91
C VAL A 38 -20.15 10.86 -12.80
N ASN A 39 -19.46 11.43 -13.78
CA ASN A 39 -18.00 11.52 -13.78
C ASN A 39 -17.56 12.67 -12.84
N LEU A 40 -16.74 12.35 -11.86
CA LEU A 40 -16.21 13.29 -10.88
C LEU A 40 -14.86 13.89 -11.28
N GLY A 41 -14.22 13.34 -12.33
CA GLY A 41 -12.96 13.88 -12.85
C GLY A 41 -11.75 13.71 -11.93
N GLY A 42 -11.74 12.71 -11.07
CA GLY A 42 -10.58 12.45 -10.19
C GLY A 42 -10.51 13.38 -8.97
N LEU A 43 -11.64 13.65 -8.33
CA LEU A 43 -11.68 14.50 -7.13
C LEU A 43 -10.87 13.90 -5.99
N ASN A 44 -10.03 14.72 -5.37
CA ASN A 44 -9.26 14.29 -4.22
C ASN A 44 -10.15 14.02 -3.00
N GLY A 45 -9.99 12.83 -2.44
CA GLY A 45 -10.58 12.50 -1.16
C GLY A 45 -9.86 13.22 -0.02
N VAL A 46 -10.62 13.76 0.92
CA VAL A 46 -10.09 14.39 2.13
C VAL A 46 -10.70 13.74 3.37
N ASP A 47 -9.97 13.79 4.46
CA ASP A 47 -10.47 13.33 5.75
C ASP A 47 -11.47 14.34 6.38
N PRO A 48 -12.11 14.02 7.51
CA PRO A 48 -13.02 14.93 8.18
C PRO A 48 -12.43 16.29 8.54
N GLN A 49 -11.10 16.36 8.69
CA GLN A 49 -10.36 17.59 8.98
C GLN A 49 -10.02 18.42 7.72
N GLY A 50 -10.31 17.90 6.53
CA GLY A 50 -10.01 18.55 5.25
C GLY A 50 -8.60 18.32 4.73
N VAL A 51 -7.84 17.40 5.34
CA VAL A 51 -6.49 17.04 4.87
C VAL A 51 -6.58 15.99 3.78
N ALA A 52 -5.81 16.15 2.72
CA ALA A 52 -5.80 15.23 1.58
C ALA A 52 -5.40 13.80 1.98
N GLY A 53 -6.12 12.83 1.41
CA GLY A 53 -5.95 11.41 1.67
C GLY A 53 -6.56 10.95 3.00
N TYR A 54 -6.74 9.63 3.10
CA TYR A 54 -7.34 8.99 4.28
C TYR A 54 -6.27 8.39 5.16
N LYS A 55 -6.35 8.66 6.45
CA LYS A 55 -5.47 8.06 7.45
C LYS A 55 -5.89 6.60 7.67
N GLY A 56 -4.92 5.68 7.60
CA GLY A 56 -5.12 4.28 7.88
C GLY A 56 -4.21 3.74 8.98
N TRP A 57 -4.48 2.51 9.39
CA TRP A 57 -3.57 1.78 10.27
C TRP A 57 -2.42 1.23 9.42
N VAL A 58 -1.19 1.58 9.80
CA VAL A 58 0.03 1.23 9.06
C VAL A 58 0.67 0.01 9.69
N ASN A 59 0.82 -1.05 8.90
CA ASN A 59 1.66 -2.19 9.27
C ASN A 59 3.01 -2.06 8.57
N GLN A 60 4.04 -1.73 9.34
CA GLN A 60 5.41 -1.57 8.86
C GLN A 60 6.19 -2.89 8.84
N HIS A 61 5.52 -4.03 9.06
CA HIS A 61 6.13 -5.35 9.12
C HIS A 61 7.39 -5.43 10.00
N PRO A 62 7.30 -5.07 11.31
CA PRO A 62 8.46 -4.94 12.20
C PRO A 62 9.27 -6.22 12.32
N PHE A 63 8.64 -7.38 12.20
CA PHE A 63 9.33 -8.68 12.24
C PHE A 63 10.21 -8.92 11.02
N GLU A 64 9.80 -8.47 9.83
CA GLU A 64 10.62 -8.56 8.62
C GLU A 64 11.84 -7.65 8.72
N PHE A 65 11.66 -6.43 9.23
CA PHE A 65 12.75 -5.53 9.51
C PHE A 65 13.74 -6.12 10.55
N LEU A 66 13.22 -6.74 11.61
CA LEU A 66 14.04 -7.40 12.62
C LEU A 66 14.83 -8.60 12.05
N LYS A 67 14.23 -9.38 11.14
CA LYS A 67 14.93 -10.44 10.42
C LYS A 67 16.06 -9.88 9.57
N ALA A 68 15.82 -8.79 8.84
CA ALA A 68 16.85 -8.13 8.04
C ALA A 68 18.02 -7.65 8.91
N MET A 69 17.75 -7.03 10.05
CA MET A 69 18.76 -6.60 11.01
C MET A 69 19.54 -7.79 11.57
N GLY A 70 18.87 -8.88 11.89
CA GLY A 70 19.50 -10.13 12.35
C GLY A 70 20.46 -10.71 11.32
N LEU A 71 20.06 -10.71 10.04
CA LEU A 71 20.92 -11.14 8.93
C LEU A 71 22.15 -10.26 8.80
N ILE A 72 22.02 -8.94 8.89
CA ILE A 72 23.15 -8.00 8.82
C ILE A 72 24.17 -8.32 9.92
N VAL A 73 23.71 -8.55 11.14
CA VAL A 73 24.58 -8.92 12.28
C VAL A 73 25.29 -10.25 12.01
N CYS A 74 24.56 -11.29 11.58
CA CYS A 74 25.15 -12.59 11.27
C CYS A 74 26.22 -12.48 10.19
N PHE A 75 25.95 -11.72 9.12
CA PHE A 75 26.91 -11.52 8.03
C PHE A 75 28.14 -10.74 8.48
N SER A 76 28.00 -9.72 9.34
CA SER A 76 29.14 -8.99 9.86
C SER A 76 30.07 -9.87 10.73
N LEU A 77 29.50 -10.84 11.44
CA LEU A 77 30.29 -11.81 12.20
C LEU A 77 31.05 -12.78 11.29
N ILE A 78 30.42 -13.22 10.18
CA ILE A 78 31.05 -14.05 9.17
C ILE A 78 32.19 -13.27 8.48
N ASP A 79 31.96 -12.00 8.13
CA ASP A 79 32.95 -11.10 7.55
C ASP A 79 34.22 -11.00 8.41
N THR A 80 34.03 -10.79 9.73
CA THR A 80 35.14 -10.71 10.67
C THR A 80 35.91 -12.00 10.74
N LYS A 81 35.25 -13.15 10.73
CA LYS A 81 35.91 -14.47 10.74
C LYS A 81 36.66 -14.74 9.44
N ALA A 82 36.04 -14.44 8.28
CA ALA A 82 36.67 -14.64 6.98
C ALA A 82 37.93 -13.77 6.82
N ASN A 83 37.88 -12.51 7.22
CA ASN A 83 39.04 -11.62 7.20
C ASN A 83 40.18 -12.12 8.08
N ASN A 84 39.87 -12.65 9.26
CA ASN A 84 40.89 -13.22 10.15
C ASN A 84 41.53 -14.50 9.58
N LEU A 85 40.72 -15.35 8.89
CA LEU A 85 41.21 -16.53 8.21
C LEU A 85 42.15 -16.17 7.04
N VAL A 86 41.80 -15.17 6.24
CA VAL A 86 42.65 -14.66 5.16
C VAL A 86 43.97 -14.09 5.71
N ALA A 87 43.88 -13.28 6.77
CA ALA A 87 45.04 -12.64 7.38
C ALA A 87 46.03 -13.65 8.00
N ASN A 88 45.55 -14.78 8.52
CA ASN A 88 46.35 -15.80 9.17
C ASN A 88 46.81 -16.93 8.22
N SER A 89 46.39 -16.93 6.96
CA SER A 89 46.70 -17.96 6.01
C SER A 89 48.05 -17.63 5.32
N THR A 90 49.00 -18.54 5.38
CA THR A 90 50.32 -18.41 4.74
C THR A 90 50.32 -18.84 3.27
N ASN A 91 49.24 -19.44 2.79
CA ASN A 91 49.13 -19.95 1.45
C ASN A 91 48.32 -19.00 0.54
N THR A 92 48.99 -18.41 -0.45
CA THR A 92 48.41 -17.45 -1.40
C THR A 92 47.21 -18.03 -2.17
N TYR A 93 47.23 -19.31 -2.50
CA TYR A 93 46.13 -19.99 -3.19
C TYR A 93 44.87 -20.04 -2.32
N ALA A 94 45.04 -20.37 -1.05
CA ALA A 94 43.94 -20.40 -0.10
C ALA A 94 43.37 -19.01 0.19
N GLN A 95 44.25 -18.00 0.25
CA GLN A 95 43.84 -16.59 0.39
C GLN A 95 42.95 -16.13 -0.77
N ASN A 96 43.37 -16.41 -2.00
CA ASN A 96 42.60 -16.03 -3.21
C ASN A 96 41.27 -16.75 -3.26
N ALA A 97 41.22 -18.05 -3.02
CA ALA A 97 39.99 -18.83 -3.03
C ALA A 97 38.99 -18.36 -1.95
N ILE A 98 39.47 -18.04 -0.74
CA ILE A 98 38.62 -17.48 0.32
C ILE A 98 38.13 -16.09 -0.05
N SER A 99 38.97 -15.23 -0.61
CA SER A 99 38.65 -13.88 -1.03
C SER A 99 37.57 -13.88 -2.13
N ASP A 100 37.70 -14.74 -3.12
CA ASP A 100 36.74 -14.88 -4.22
C ASP A 100 35.38 -15.37 -3.73
N ALA A 101 35.38 -16.44 -2.95
CA ALA A 101 34.14 -16.97 -2.33
C ALA A 101 33.47 -15.92 -1.44
N TYR A 102 34.24 -15.14 -0.69
CA TYR A 102 33.77 -14.07 0.15
C TYR A 102 33.17 -12.93 -0.67
N SER A 103 33.81 -12.52 -1.76
CA SER A 103 33.30 -11.44 -2.63
C SER A 103 31.93 -11.79 -3.23
N GLU A 104 31.71 -13.04 -3.65
CA GLU A 104 30.43 -13.53 -4.15
C GLU A 104 29.37 -13.56 -3.04
N THR A 105 29.73 -14.03 -1.85
CA THR A 105 28.85 -14.05 -0.69
C THR A 105 28.41 -12.63 -0.30
N LYS A 106 29.32 -11.67 -0.35
CA LYS A 106 29.02 -10.25 -0.06
C LYS A 106 28.03 -9.65 -1.06
N LYS A 107 28.14 -9.97 -2.34
CA LYS A 107 27.17 -9.55 -3.36
C LYS A 107 25.77 -10.12 -3.08
N LEU A 108 25.68 -11.40 -2.70
CA LEU A 108 24.41 -12.04 -2.32
C LEU A 108 23.82 -11.41 -1.07
N ASN A 109 24.65 -11.14 -0.05
CA ASN A 109 24.23 -10.48 1.17
C ASN A 109 23.62 -9.11 0.91
N ASN A 110 24.27 -8.28 0.10
CA ASN A 110 23.75 -6.96 -0.25
C ASN A 110 22.37 -7.07 -0.91
N LYS A 111 22.20 -8.01 -1.86
CA LYS A 111 20.88 -8.23 -2.50
C LYS A 111 19.80 -8.70 -1.53
N ILE A 112 20.15 -9.53 -0.55
CA ILE A 112 19.21 -10.01 0.47
C ILE A 112 18.80 -8.85 1.39
N VAL A 113 19.78 -8.06 1.83
CA VAL A 113 19.54 -6.89 2.68
C VAL A 113 18.71 -5.84 1.95
N GLU A 114 19.03 -5.51 0.71
CA GLU A 114 18.25 -4.59 -0.11
C GLU A 114 16.79 -5.04 -0.23
N ARG A 115 16.55 -6.31 -0.56
CA ARG A 115 15.18 -6.86 -0.61
C ARG A 115 14.46 -6.85 0.72
N ALA A 116 15.19 -7.09 1.81
CA ALA A 116 14.62 -7.09 3.14
C ALA A 116 14.30 -5.67 3.66
N LEU A 117 15.00 -4.66 3.16
CA LEU A 117 14.75 -3.25 3.48
C LEU A 117 13.71 -2.60 2.54
N ASP A 118 13.47 -3.17 1.35
CA ASP A 118 12.48 -2.69 0.36
C ASP A 118 11.06 -3.22 0.66
N ILE A 119 10.75 -3.41 1.93
CA ILE A 119 9.40 -3.84 2.34
C ILE A 119 8.49 -2.63 2.40
N GLN A 120 7.53 -2.57 1.48
CA GLN A 120 6.53 -1.51 1.46
C GLN A 120 5.56 -1.69 2.65
N PRO A 121 5.28 -0.63 3.40
CA PRO A 121 4.28 -0.68 4.45
C PRO A 121 2.88 -0.89 3.87
N THR A 122 2.06 -1.66 4.56
CA THR A 122 0.65 -1.83 4.21
C THR A 122 -0.20 -0.88 5.02
N ILE A 123 -1.02 -0.07 4.34
CA ILE A 123 -1.98 0.82 5.00
C ILE A 123 -3.38 0.21 4.88
N LYS A 124 -4.02 -0.03 6.02
CA LYS A 124 -5.39 -0.53 6.10
C LYS A 124 -6.33 0.59 6.52
N ILE A 125 -7.31 0.91 5.68
CA ILE A 125 -8.39 1.84 5.99
C ILE A 125 -9.55 1.01 6.56
N SER A 126 -10.12 1.47 7.68
CA SER A 126 -11.22 0.78 8.34
C SER A 126 -12.54 0.98 7.58
N ASN A 127 -13.40 -0.04 7.61
CA ASN A 127 -14.75 0.10 7.10
C ASN A 127 -15.51 1.16 7.91
N GLY A 128 -16.38 1.94 7.23
CA GLY A 128 -17.12 3.03 7.88
C GLY A 128 -16.33 4.32 8.06
N THR A 129 -15.13 4.42 7.47
CA THR A 129 -14.39 5.70 7.46
C THR A 129 -15.22 6.76 6.72
N GLU A 130 -15.41 7.92 7.36
CA GLU A 130 -16.10 9.04 6.76
C GLU A 130 -15.30 9.62 5.60
N ILE A 131 -15.99 9.82 4.47
CA ILE A 131 -15.40 10.31 3.24
C ILE A 131 -15.91 11.73 2.99
N LYS A 132 -15.00 12.68 2.73
CA LYS A 132 -15.34 14.01 2.22
C LYS A 132 -14.70 14.22 0.86
N LEU A 133 -15.46 14.82 -0.02
CA LEU A 133 -15.02 15.21 -1.37
C LEU A 133 -15.06 16.73 -1.45
N ILE A 134 -13.97 17.32 -1.90
CA ILE A 134 -13.92 18.75 -2.19
C ILE A 134 -13.98 18.91 -3.71
N THR A 135 -15.05 19.55 -4.18
CA THR A 135 -15.20 19.90 -5.60
C THR A 135 -14.72 21.32 -5.83
N ASN A 136 -13.94 21.51 -6.84
CA ASN A 136 -13.50 22.83 -7.32
C ASN A 136 -14.36 23.35 -8.49
N VAL A 137 -15.29 22.52 -8.97
CA VAL A 137 -16.20 22.84 -10.07
C VAL A 137 -17.64 22.61 -9.59
N SER A 138 -18.53 23.50 -10.01
CA SER A 138 -19.96 23.31 -9.77
C SER A 138 -20.45 22.11 -10.62
N MET A 139 -21.05 21.12 -9.95
CA MET A 139 -21.67 19.97 -10.61
C MET A 139 -23.17 20.10 -10.54
N ASP A 140 -23.82 20.11 -11.70
CA ASP A 140 -25.27 20.03 -11.76
C ASP A 140 -25.69 18.56 -11.71
N LEU A 141 -26.28 18.18 -10.59
CA LEU A 141 -26.82 16.84 -10.38
C LEU A 141 -28.33 16.89 -10.65
N PRO A 142 -28.84 16.22 -11.68
CA PRO A 142 -30.26 16.18 -11.94
C PRO A 142 -31.02 15.63 -10.73
N PRO A 143 -32.26 16.07 -10.50
CA PRO A 143 -33.09 15.60 -9.39
C PRO A 143 -33.25 14.07 -9.44
N VAL A 144 -33.34 13.45 -8.27
CA VAL A 144 -33.58 12.00 -8.18
C VAL A 144 -34.98 11.72 -8.68
N GLN A 145 -35.09 10.99 -9.77
CA GLN A 145 -36.38 10.45 -10.20
C GLN A 145 -36.71 9.27 -9.26
N GLN A 146 -37.54 9.52 -8.26
CA GLN A 146 -38.07 8.48 -7.39
C GLN A 146 -39.19 7.71 -8.14
N GLU A 147 -38.82 6.91 -9.12
CA GLU A 147 -39.63 5.75 -9.44
C GLU A 147 -39.18 4.58 -8.57
N VAL A 148 -39.72 4.51 -7.38
CA VAL A 148 -39.68 3.27 -6.60
C VAL A 148 -40.58 2.29 -7.35
N PRO A 149 -40.08 1.24 -8.02
CA PRO A 149 -40.94 0.19 -8.52
C PRO A 149 -41.60 -0.46 -7.34
N VAL A 150 -42.88 -0.17 -7.15
CA VAL A 150 -43.72 -0.89 -6.17
C VAL A 150 -43.66 -2.37 -6.58
N ARG A 151 -42.89 -3.16 -5.83
CA ARG A 151 -42.94 -4.62 -5.98
C ARG A 151 -44.37 -5.05 -5.71
N GLN A 152 -45.10 -5.38 -6.79
CA GLN A 152 -46.42 -6.00 -6.65
C GLN A 152 -46.26 -7.30 -5.85
N PRO A 153 -47.07 -7.50 -4.82
CA PRO A 153 -47.02 -8.73 -4.06
C PRO A 153 -47.35 -9.91 -4.98
N TYR A 154 -46.46 -10.90 -4.94
CA TYR A 154 -46.60 -12.13 -5.71
C TYR A 154 -47.91 -12.82 -5.33
N VAL A 155 -48.93 -12.71 -6.15
CA VAL A 155 -50.22 -13.43 -5.96
C VAL A 155 -50.02 -14.88 -6.40
N ARG A 156 -49.86 -15.77 -5.43
CA ARG A 156 -49.86 -17.21 -5.67
C ARG A 156 -51.22 -17.62 -6.19
N LYS A 157 -51.37 -17.94 -7.45
CA LYS A 157 -52.57 -18.62 -7.97
C LYS A 157 -52.60 -20.03 -7.39
N LYS A 158 -53.74 -20.36 -6.72
CA LYS A 158 -54.09 -21.72 -6.31
C LYS A 158 -54.46 -22.55 -7.54
#